data_e84c78388a30f4aa70f8ba17188b0a92
#
_entry.id   e84c78388a30f4aa70f8ba17188b0a92
#
_cell.length_a   1.000
_cell.length_b   1.000
_cell.length_c   1.000
_cell.angle_alpha   90.00
_cell.angle_beta   90.00
_cell.angle_gamma   90.00
#
_symmetry.space_group_name_H-M   'P 1'
#
loop_
_entity.id
_entity.type
_entity.pdbx_description
1 polymer ?
#
loop_
_entity_poly.entity_id
_entity_poly.type
_entity_poly.pdbx_seq_one_letter_code
_entity_poly.pdbx_strand_id
1 'polypeptide(L)' 'KCLTGISPIDFVIRNRIAQAKYELTSTKKDILTISQECGFRSLSNFNYLFKTLVGCCPSAYRKT' A
#
# COMPACT_ATOMS: atom_id res chain seq x y z
N LYS A 1 -17.29 15.66 -5.40
CA LYS A 1 -17.15 15.55 -4.72
C LYS A 1 -16.29 15.18 -3.90
N CYS A 2 -16.40 14.70 -3.69
CA CYS A 2 -15.60 14.05 -2.96
C CYS A 2 -14.33 14.65 -2.70
N LEU A 3 -14.11 15.67 -3.19
CA LEU A 3 -12.89 16.32 -3.03
C LEU A 3 -12.66 16.79 -1.66
N THR A 4 -13.71 17.07 -0.95
CA THR A 4 -13.56 17.71 0.32
C THR A 4 -13.07 16.83 1.40
N GLY A 5 -12.93 15.68 1.36
CA GLY A 5 -12.48 14.88 2.47
C GLY A 5 -11.12 14.28 2.31
N ILE A 6 -10.43 14.61 1.24
CA ILE A 6 -9.16 13.97 0.97
C ILE A 6 -8.02 14.96 1.07
N SER A 7 -7.09 14.70 1.99
CA SER A 7 -5.90 15.53 2.12
C SER A 7 -4.88 15.10 1.06
N PRO A 8 -3.92 15.96 0.75
CA PRO A 8 -2.84 15.58 -0.17
C PRO A 8 -2.07 14.36 0.29
N ILE A 9 -1.91 14.20 1.59
CA ILE A 9 -1.20 13.03 2.13
C ILE A 9 -2.00 11.77 1.88
N ASP A 10 -3.32 11.82 2.09
CA ASP A 10 -4.16 10.67 1.81
C ASP A 10 -4.09 10.26 0.35
N PHE A 11 -4.09 11.23 -0.54
CA PHE A 11 -4.00 10.96 -1.96
C PHE A 11 -2.70 10.23 -2.29
N VAL A 12 -1.59 10.71 -1.74
CA VAL A 12 -0.29 10.08 -1.97
C VAL A 12 -0.26 8.66 -1.43
N ILE A 13 -0.79 8.45 -0.23
CA ILE A 13 -0.81 7.13 0.37
C ILE A 13 -1.65 6.17 -0.46
N ARG A 14 -2.81 6.62 -0.94
CA ARG A 14 -3.64 5.75 -1.76
C ARG A 14 -2.95 5.37 -3.06
N ASN A 15 -2.21 6.29 -3.66
CA ASN A 15 -1.43 5.97 -4.85
C ASN A 15 -0.34 4.96 -4.54
N ARG A 16 0.34 5.11 -3.41
CA ARG A 16 1.38 4.18 -3.02
C ARG A 16 0.80 2.79 -2.76
N ILE A 17 -0.36 2.71 -2.14
CA ILE A 17 -1.01 1.43 -1.89
C ILE A 17 -1.43 0.79 -3.22
N ALA A 18 -1.93 1.57 -4.16
CA ALA A 18 -2.29 1.04 -5.47
C ALA A 18 -1.06 0.45 -6.18
N GLN A 19 0.07 1.15 -6.10
CA GLN A 19 1.30 0.66 -6.67
C GLN A 19 1.74 -0.64 -5.98
N ALA A 20 1.60 -0.69 -4.66
CA ALA A 20 1.97 -1.87 -3.90
C ALA A 20 1.10 -3.06 -4.29
N LYS A 21 -0.19 -2.85 -4.48
CA LYS A 21 -1.08 -3.93 -4.91
C LYS A 21 -0.63 -4.50 -6.24
N TYR A 22 -0.26 -3.62 -7.15
CA TYR A 22 0.23 -4.06 -8.45
C TYR A 22 1.52 -4.89 -8.29
N GLU A 23 2.46 -4.39 -7.51
CA GLU A 23 3.72 -5.09 -7.31
C GLU A 23 3.53 -6.44 -6.64
N LEU A 24 2.61 -6.51 -5.69
CA LEU A 24 2.36 -7.77 -4.98
C LEU A 24 1.85 -8.86 -5.90
N THR A 25 1.08 -8.51 -6.89
CA THR A 25 0.49 -9.49 -7.78
C THR A 25 1.25 -9.66 -9.09
N SER A 26 2.07 -8.68 -9.46
CA SER A 26 2.77 -8.72 -10.73
C SER A 26 4.23 -9.11 -10.61
N THR A 27 4.80 -9.04 -9.42
CA THR A 27 6.20 -9.38 -9.20
C THR A 27 6.32 -10.34 -8.03
N LYS A 28 7.52 -10.88 -7.86
CA LYS A 28 7.79 -11.75 -6.71
C LYS A 28 8.63 -11.06 -5.65
N LYS A 29 8.66 -9.74 -5.70
CA LYS A 29 9.43 -8.98 -4.72
C LYS A 29 8.91 -9.19 -3.31
N ASP A 30 9.83 -9.08 -2.35
CA ASP A 30 9.46 -9.17 -0.94
C ASP A 30 8.56 -8.01 -0.56
N ILE A 31 7.73 -8.23 0.43
CA ILE A 31 6.88 -7.17 0.95
C ILE A 31 7.74 -6.00 1.44
N LEU A 32 8.85 -6.30 2.09
CA LEU A 32 9.77 -5.26 2.56
C LEU A 32 10.27 -4.43 1.38
N THR A 33 10.72 -5.10 0.32
CA THR A 33 11.23 -4.40 -0.86
C THR A 33 10.14 -3.52 -1.47
N ILE A 34 8.93 -4.05 -1.58
CA ILE A 34 7.82 -3.29 -2.14
C ILE A 34 7.52 -2.05 -1.29
N SER A 35 7.52 -2.21 0.03
CA SER A 35 7.25 -1.08 0.90
C SER A 35 8.30 0.02 0.72
N GLN A 36 9.55 -0.37 0.57
CA GLN A 36 10.62 0.61 0.37
C GLN A 36 10.51 1.29 -0.98
N GLU A 37 10.21 0.53 -2.00
CA GLU A 37 10.08 1.11 -3.35
C GLU A 37 8.89 2.04 -3.47
N CYS A 38 7.84 1.74 -2.73
CA CYS A 38 6.65 2.59 -2.74
C CYS A 38 6.80 3.82 -1.85
N GLY A 39 7.90 3.92 -1.10
CA GLY A 39 8.17 5.12 -0.31
C GLY A 39 7.60 5.11 1.09
N PHE A 40 7.32 3.96 1.64
CA PHE A 40 6.83 3.89 3.01
C PHE A 40 8.00 3.98 3.99
N ARG A 41 7.71 4.54 5.16
CA ARG A 41 8.74 4.77 6.17
C ARG A 41 9.29 3.48 6.76
N SER A 42 8.43 2.51 6.95
CA SER A 42 8.85 1.23 7.53
C SER A 42 7.88 0.16 7.08
N LEU A 43 8.28 -1.09 7.27
CA LEU A 43 7.40 -2.20 6.94
C LEU A 43 6.15 -2.19 7.81
N SER A 44 6.29 -1.86 9.08
CA SER A 44 5.14 -1.78 9.98
C SER A 44 4.14 -0.73 9.51
N ASN A 45 4.64 0.43 9.11
CA ASN A 45 3.79 1.49 8.60
C ASN A 45 3.07 1.04 7.33
N PHE A 46 3.80 0.39 6.44
CA PHE A 46 3.21 -0.14 5.22
C PHE A 46 2.10 -1.14 5.52
N ASN A 47 2.38 -2.10 6.39
CA ASN A 47 1.40 -3.11 6.75
C ASN A 47 0.13 -2.48 7.33
N TYR A 48 0.31 -1.52 8.22
CA TYR A 48 -0.82 -0.85 8.84
C TYR A 48 -1.68 -0.13 7.81
N LEU A 49 -1.05 0.67 6.97
CA LEU A 49 -1.79 1.45 5.98
C LEU A 49 -2.43 0.54 4.93
N PHE A 50 -1.73 -0.49 4.52
CA PHE A 50 -2.27 -1.42 3.53
C PHE A 50 -3.52 -2.09 4.09
N LYS A 51 -3.43 -2.59 5.32
CA LYS A 51 -4.57 -3.26 5.93
C LYS A 51 -5.75 -2.30 6.11
N THR A 52 -5.46 -1.08 6.50
CA THR A 52 -6.50 -0.08 6.72
C THR A 52 -7.23 0.26 5.42
N LEU A 53 -6.48 0.44 4.34
CA LEU A 53 -7.08 0.90 3.09
C LEU A 53 -7.59 -0.25 2.22
N VAL A 54 -6.95 -1.38 2.27
CA VAL A 54 -7.32 -2.52 1.42
C VAL A 54 -8.24 -3.49 2.15
N GLY A 55 -8.04 -3.66 3.45
CA GLY A 55 -8.87 -4.56 4.23
C GLY A 55 -8.16 -5.82 4.66
N CYS A 56 -6.98 -6.09 4.14
CA CYS A 56 -6.21 -7.24 4.55
C CYS A 56 -4.73 -6.90 4.42
N CYS A 57 -3.88 -7.69 5.07
CA CYS A 57 -2.45 -7.41 5.03
C CYS A 57 -1.88 -7.77 3.66
N PRO A 58 -0.72 -7.21 3.31
CA PRO A 58 -0.12 -7.46 2.01
C PRO A 58 0.17 -8.93 1.74
N SER A 59 0.55 -9.66 2.76
CA SER A 59 0.81 -11.08 2.63
C SER A 59 -0.43 -11.84 2.20
N ALA A 60 -1.55 -11.54 2.85
CA ALA A 60 -2.81 -12.16 2.51
C ALA A 60 -3.28 -11.75 1.12
N TYR A 61 -3.07 -10.49 0.78
CA TYR A 61 -3.47 -9.99 -0.53
C TYR A 61 -2.71 -10.73 -1.64
N ARG A 62 -1.42 -10.95 -1.43
CA ARG A 62 -0.59 -11.63 -2.42
C ARG A 62 -1.08 -13.05 -2.67
N LYS A 63 -1.59 -13.70 -1.64
CA LYS A 63 -2.04 -15.09 -1.78
C LYS A 63 -3.35 -15.24 -2.52
N THR A 64 -4.11 -14.19 -2.65
CA THR A 64 -5.33 -14.27 -3.42
C THR A 64 -5.04 -14.03 -4.91
#